data_4579ec57bd49a25a16f2323b1f1d6a08
#
_entry.id   4579ec57bd49a25a16f2323b1f1d6a08
#
_cell.length_a   1.000
_cell.length_b   1.000
_cell.length_c   1.000
_cell.angle_alpha   90.00
_cell.angle_beta   90.00
_cell.angle_gamma   90.00
#
_symmetry.space_group_name_H-M   'P 1'
#
loop_
_entity.id
_entity.type
_entity.pdbx_description
1 polymer ?
#
loop_
_entity_poly.entity_id
_entity_poly.type
_entity_poly.pdbx_seq_one_letter_code
_entity_poly.pdbx_strand_id
1 'polypeptide(L)'
;MLRLTLLGGVGEVGGNKVLLEGEGCALFLDFGVSYHRRGRFYEEFLNPRSSFGILDPLEMGLLPPLEGIYRDDLQPGGQAQKTLWERYRERPAYRSLDKDSVFGVLCSHAHLDHSGYISVLNLDIPVYTTLLSALVMKAIQDSSRSDFEQEIVYAVERRPRNDSGLLETPPASQQPARQRPFVVFGDTPTWEAVDFWRQTPATRPLAPKDLSFAGGEAALGPFRVRCYPVDHSIPGAAGFLVEGGGLAVAYTGDLRFHGHKGDATEAFVRAAAEAARRLPLVLLCEGTRAGDDDHGPITEQQVAERALDFMRTAEGLIIADFGPRNLERLTIFHRLARHIGRQLVILAKDAYL
;
A
#
# COMPACT_ATOMS: atom_id res chain seq x y z
N MET A 1 8.86 -16.24 21.12
CA MET A 1 9.84 -15.17 20.76
C MET A 1 9.34 -14.47 19.50
N LEU A 2 9.29 -13.13 19.48
CA LEU A 2 8.98 -12.37 18.28
C LEU A 2 10.24 -12.17 17.43
N ARG A 3 10.08 -12.28 16.12
CA ARG A 3 11.12 -12.03 15.11
C ARG A 3 10.64 -10.96 14.15
N LEU A 4 11.46 -9.94 13.96
CA LEU A 4 11.25 -8.88 12.99
C LEU A 4 12.26 -9.02 11.85
N THR A 5 11.79 -9.07 10.60
CA THR A 5 12.64 -9.19 9.42
C THR A 5 12.33 -8.03 8.46
N LEU A 6 13.31 -7.20 8.21
CA LEU A 6 13.22 -6.08 7.25
C LEU A 6 13.53 -6.63 5.85
N LEU A 7 12.51 -6.71 4.98
CA LEU A 7 12.61 -7.28 3.63
C LEU A 7 12.73 -6.21 2.54
N GLY A 8 12.50 -4.96 2.89
CA GLY A 8 12.62 -3.78 2.02
C GLY A 8 12.37 -2.49 2.80
N GLY A 9 12.66 -1.35 2.19
CA GLY A 9 12.49 -0.03 2.80
C GLY A 9 13.69 0.45 3.64
N VAL A 10 14.76 -0.34 3.75
CA VAL A 10 15.95 0.02 4.53
C VAL A 10 16.99 0.65 3.62
N GLY A 11 17.38 1.90 3.93
CA GLY A 11 18.36 2.64 3.14
C GLY A 11 17.85 3.05 1.75
N GLU A 12 16.55 3.08 1.55
CA GLU A 12 15.90 3.50 0.33
C GLU A 12 14.56 4.18 0.63
N VAL A 13 14.06 5.00 -0.29
CA VAL A 13 12.73 5.60 -0.18
C VAL A 13 11.71 4.61 -0.73
N GLY A 14 10.73 4.23 0.11
CA GLY A 14 9.67 3.30 -0.24
C GLY A 14 10.11 1.84 -0.32
N GLY A 15 9.25 0.98 -0.83
CA GLY A 15 9.48 -0.45 -0.91
C GLY A 15 9.34 -1.17 0.42
N ASN A 16 8.63 -0.57 1.37
CA ASN A 16 8.47 -1.06 2.72
C ASN A 16 7.85 -2.45 2.75
N LYS A 17 8.57 -3.39 3.32
CA LYS A 17 8.14 -4.77 3.57
C LYS A 17 8.79 -5.24 4.87
N VAL A 18 8.01 -5.34 5.91
CA VAL A 18 8.49 -5.84 7.19
C VAL A 18 7.67 -7.05 7.59
N LEU A 19 8.34 -8.14 7.91
CA LEU A 19 7.72 -9.37 8.39
C LEU A 19 7.88 -9.47 9.89
N LEU A 20 6.78 -9.60 10.61
CA LEU A 20 6.70 -9.87 12.04
C LEU A 20 6.21 -11.30 12.24
N GLU A 21 7.03 -12.14 12.87
CA GLU A 21 6.74 -13.55 13.14
C GLU A 21 6.72 -13.82 14.65
N GLY A 22 5.78 -14.63 15.10
CA GLY A 22 5.70 -15.07 16.50
C GLY A 22 4.68 -16.17 16.69
N GLU A 23 5.00 -17.16 17.52
CA GLU A 23 4.11 -18.26 17.90
C GLU A 23 3.49 -19.02 16.70
N GLY A 24 4.27 -19.18 15.63
CA GLY A 24 3.82 -19.85 14.40
C GLY A 24 2.94 -18.98 13.50
N CYS A 25 2.80 -17.69 13.81
CA CYS A 25 1.98 -16.74 13.09
C CYS A 25 2.85 -15.62 12.48
N ALA A 26 2.39 -15.02 11.39
CA ALA A 26 3.08 -13.95 10.69
C ALA A 26 2.14 -12.81 10.31
N LEU A 27 2.69 -11.58 10.35
CA LEU A 27 2.05 -10.36 9.85
C LEU A 27 3.05 -9.59 8.99
N PHE A 28 2.57 -8.98 7.92
CA PHE A 28 3.34 -7.98 7.19
C PHE A 28 2.95 -6.57 7.63
N LEU A 29 3.95 -5.70 7.77
CA LEU A 29 3.79 -4.26 7.88
C LEU A 29 4.18 -3.69 6.52
N ASP A 30 3.19 -3.28 5.74
CA ASP A 30 3.25 -2.92 4.34
C ASP A 30 3.82 -4.02 3.43
N PHE A 31 3.57 -3.90 2.12
CA PHE A 31 4.16 -4.75 1.09
C PHE A 31 4.28 -3.96 -0.22
N GLY A 32 5.19 -2.99 -0.23
CA GLY A 32 5.29 -1.94 -1.22
C GLY A 32 6.28 -2.21 -2.35
N VAL A 33 6.27 -1.34 -3.36
CA VAL A 33 7.20 -1.31 -4.49
C VAL A 33 8.38 -0.41 -4.17
N SER A 34 9.60 -0.90 -4.33
CA SER A 34 10.79 -0.05 -4.31
C SER A 34 10.98 0.60 -5.69
N TYR A 35 10.68 1.88 -5.80
CA TYR A 35 10.89 2.63 -7.05
C TYR A 35 12.36 2.68 -7.44
N HIS A 36 13.25 2.85 -6.46
CA HIS A 36 14.68 2.90 -6.72
C HIS A 36 15.21 1.59 -7.32
N ARG A 37 14.86 0.43 -6.73
CA ARG A 37 15.28 -0.88 -7.28
C ARG A 37 14.62 -1.16 -8.59
N ARG A 38 13.31 -0.86 -8.71
CA ARG A 38 12.54 -1.06 -9.93
C ARG A 38 13.12 -0.24 -11.10
N GLY A 39 13.50 1.02 -10.88
CA GLY A 39 14.09 1.90 -11.89
C GLY A 39 15.44 1.44 -12.43
N ARG A 40 16.09 0.44 -11.81
CA ARG A 40 17.31 -0.18 -12.37
C ARG A 40 17.01 -1.14 -13.51
N PHE A 41 15.81 -1.65 -13.63
CA PHE A 41 15.41 -2.68 -14.59
C PHE A 41 14.38 -2.16 -15.58
N TYR A 42 13.52 -1.24 -15.14
CA TYR A 42 12.41 -0.72 -15.93
C TYR A 42 12.54 0.79 -16.04
N GLU A 43 12.61 1.23 -17.30
CA GLU A 43 12.59 2.63 -17.69
C GLU A 43 11.25 2.98 -18.32
N GLU A 44 11.11 4.20 -18.82
CA GLU A 44 9.87 4.70 -19.41
C GLU A 44 9.29 3.77 -20.52
N PHE A 45 10.15 3.09 -21.27
CA PHE A 45 9.76 2.22 -22.39
C PHE A 45 9.83 0.72 -22.08
N LEU A 46 10.38 0.33 -20.93
CA LEU A 46 10.48 -1.07 -20.50
C LEU A 46 9.49 -1.35 -19.37
N ASN A 47 8.48 -2.14 -19.68
CA ASN A 47 7.48 -2.56 -18.70
C ASN A 47 7.71 -4.00 -18.24
N PRO A 48 7.28 -4.37 -17.03
CA PRO A 48 7.24 -5.75 -16.58
C PRO A 48 6.49 -6.64 -17.57
N ARG A 49 6.96 -7.87 -17.72
CA ARG A 49 6.33 -8.86 -18.60
C ARG A 49 5.22 -9.59 -17.85
N SER A 50 3.98 -9.15 -18.01
CA SER A 50 2.82 -9.72 -17.30
C SER A 50 2.67 -11.24 -17.49
N SER A 51 3.14 -11.77 -18.61
CA SER A 51 3.11 -13.21 -18.91
C SER A 51 4.11 -14.05 -18.11
N PHE A 52 5.04 -13.43 -17.39
CA PHE A 52 6.01 -14.12 -16.53
C PHE A 52 5.62 -14.07 -15.04
N GLY A 53 4.53 -13.40 -14.71
CA GLY A 53 4.04 -13.29 -13.32
C GLY A 53 5.10 -12.78 -12.35
N ILE A 54 5.33 -13.51 -11.26
CA ILE A 54 6.30 -13.13 -10.21
C ILE A 54 7.75 -13.51 -10.54
N LEU A 55 8.01 -14.21 -11.66
CA LEU A 55 9.35 -14.71 -11.96
C LEU A 55 10.36 -13.56 -12.14
N ASP A 56 10.03 -12.56 -12.97
CA ASP A 56 10.90 -11.41 -13.18
C ASP A 56 11.15 -10.62 -11.89
N PRO A 57 10.13 -10.21 -11.11
CA PRO A 57 10.35 -9.52 -9.85
C PRO A 57 11.17 -10.30 -8.81
N LEU A 58 11.05 -11.63 -8.77
CA LEU A 58 11.86 -12.48 -7.90
C LEU A 58 13.33 -12.51 -8.34
N GLU A 59 13.59 -12.72 -9.64
CA GLU A 59 14.95 -12.77 -10.18
C GLU A 59 15.68 -11.43 -10.08
N MET A 60 14.95 -10.32 -10.21
CA MET A 60 15.44 -8.96 -10.05
C MET A 60 15.61 -8.54 -8.57
N GLY A 61 15.19 -9.38 -7.61
CA GLY A 61 15.23 -9.05 -6.20
C GLY A 61 14.27 -7.94 -5.77
N LEU A 62 13.22 -7.68 -6.57
CA LEU A 62 12.15 -6.74 -6.24
C LEU A 62 11.14 -7.36 -5.26
N LEU A 63 10.99 -8.68 -5.33
CA LEU A 63 10.24 -9.48 -4.36
C LEU A 63 11.17 -10.31 -3.49
N PRO A 64 10.93 -10.40 -2.18
CA PRO A 64 11.67 -11.30 -1.31
C PRO A 64 11.35 -12.77 -1.64
N PRO A 65 12.29 -13.71 -1.50
CA PRO A 65 12.06 -15.12 -1.79
C PRO A 65 11.29 -15.80 -0.65
N LEU A 66 9.99 -15.55 -0.57
CA LEU A 66 9.06 -16.08 0.43
C LEU A 66 8.12 -17.09 -0.23
N GLU A 67 8.48 -18.38 -0.14
CA GLU A 67 7.66 -19.48 -0.66
C GLU A 67 6.35 -19.59 0.14
N GLY A 68 5.22 -19.79 -0.55
CA GLY A 68 3.91 -20.05 0.04
C GLY A 68 2.99 -18.85 0.18
N ILE A 69 3.49 -17.60 0.05
CA ILE A 69 2.65 -16.40 0.25
C ILE A 69 2.18 -15.74 -1.04
N TYR A 70 2.78 -16.07 -2.17
CA TYR A 70 2.44 -15.47 -3.45
C TYR A 70 1.26 -16.17 -4.12
N ARG A 71 0.57 -15.46 -4.99
CA ARG A 71 -0.52 -16.00 -5.82
C ARG A 71 -0.01 -17.15 -6.67
N ASP A 72 -0.68 -18.29 -6.58
CA ASP A 72 -0.33 -19.48 -7.35
C ASP A 72 -0.49 -19.26 -8.86
N ASP A 73 -1.48 -18.49 -9.26
CA ASP A 73 -1.76 -18.14 -10.65
C ASP A 73 -0.70 -17.22 -11.30
N LEU A 74 0.16 -16.59 -10.50
CA LEU A 74 1.30 -15.78 -10.96
C LEU A 74 2.62 -16.53 -10.95
N GLN A 75 2.64 -17.79 -10.53
CA GLN A 75 3.82 -18.62 -10.60
C GLN A 75 3.90 -19.31 -11.97
N PRO A 76 5.12 -19.56 -12.49
CA PRO A 76 5.27 -20.23 -13.79
C PRO A 76 4.63 -21.61 -13.74
N GLY A 77 4.01 -22.03 -14.84
CA GLY A 77 3.35 -23.33 -14.92
C GLY A 77 4.33 -24.50 -15.13
N GLY A 78 3.83 -25.74 -14.93
CA GLY A 78 4.52 -26.97 -15.28
C GLY A 78 5.76 -27.27 -14.45
N GLN A 79 6.83 -27.78 -15.10
CA GLN A 79 8.09 -28.14 -14.43
C GLN A 79 8.79 -26.93 -13.80
N ALA A 80 8.67 -25.74 -14.40
CA ALA A 80 9.27 -24.50 -13.86
C ALA A 80 8.71 -24.13 -12.49
N GLN A 81 7.45 -24.41 -12.21
CA GLN A 81 6.84 -24.18 -10.90
C GLN A 81 7.48 -25.05 -9.80
N LYS A 82 7.75 -26.32 -10.12
CA LYS A 82 8.36 -27.28 -9.18
C LYS A 82 9.76 -26.88 -8.77
N THR A 83 10.51 -26.26 -9.69
CA THR A 83 11.92 -25.90 -9.48
C THR A 83 12.11 -24.43 -9.10
N LEU A 84 11.04 -23.62 -9.13
CA LEU A 84 11.14 -22.18 -8.85
C LEU A 84 11.87 -21.92 -7.55
N TRP A 85 11.37 -22.50 -6.46
CA TRP A 85 11.87 -22.21 -5.12
C TRP A 85 13.20 -22.90 -4.80
N GLU A 86 13.57 -23.97 -5.50
CA GLU A 86 14.87 -24.65 -5.34
C GLU A 86 16.03 -23.67 -5.53
N ARG A 87 15.90 -22.69 -6.44
CA ARG A 87 16.91 -21.68 -6.71
C ARG A 87 17.15 -20.72 -5.56
N TYR A 88 16.15 -20.58 -4.67
CA TYR A 88 16.18 -19.59 -3.59
C TYR A 88 16.47 -20.21 -2.23
N ARG A 89 16.33 -21.53 -2.05
CA ARG A 89 16.45 -22.22 -0.75
C ARG A 89 17.76 -21.95 -0.03
N GLU A 90 18.86 -21.76 -0.77
CA GLU A 90 20.18 -21.49 -0.20
C GLU A 90 20.41 -19.99 0.09
N ARG A 91 19.51 -19.12 -0.34
CA ARG A 91 19.65 -17.67 -0.12
C ARG A 91 19.29 -17.32 1.33
N PRO A 92 20.07 -16.48 2.03
CA PRO A 92 19.81 -16.11 3.44
C PRO A 92 18.43 -15.49 3.68
N ALA A 93 17.88 -14.82 2.69
CA ALA A 93 16.56 -14.18 2.75
C ALA A 93 15.39 -15.14 2.48
N TYR A 94 15.67 -16.38 2.04
CA TYR A 94 14.61 -17.35 1.77
C TYR A 94 13.87 -17.75 3.05
N ARG A 95 12.54 -17.81 2.94
CA ARG A 95 11.65 -18.38 3.97
C ARG A 95 10.54 -19.17 3.26
N SER A 96 10.18 -20.30 3.85
CA SER A 96 8.94 -20.98 3.53
C SER A 96 7.90 -20.61 4.59
N LEU A 97 6.82 -20.01 4.18
CA LEU A 97 5.71 -19.60 5.03
C LEU A 97 4.45 -20.34 4.56
N ASP A 98 3.72 -20.89 5.52
CA ASP A 98 2.38 -21.34 5.24
C ASP A 98 1.46 -20.13 5.14
N LYS A 99 0.73 -19.99 4.02
CA LYS A 99 -0.21 -18.88 3.81
C LYS A 99 -1.26 -18.77 4.92
N ASP A 100 -1.65 -19.91 5.50
CA ASP A 100 -2.66 -19.97 6.56
C ASP A 100 -2.08 -19.51 7.92
N SER A 101 -0.76 -19.44 8.04
CA SER A 101 -0.07 -18.83 9.19
C SER A 101 0.09 -17.31 9.05
N VAL A 102 -0.12 -16.75 7.84
CA VAL A 102 -0.04 -15.31 7.58
C VAL A 102 -1.40 -14.67 7.83
N PHE A 103 -1.55 -13.98 8.96
CA PHE A 103 -2.79 -13.34 9.38
C PHE A 103 -3.18 -12.13 8.54
N GLY A 104 -2.24 -11.49 7.85
CA GLY A 104 -2.54 -10.41 6.93
C GLY A 104 -1.40 -9.43 6.70
N VAL A 105 -1.74 -8.36 5.99
CA VAL A 105 -0.90 -7.20 5.77
C VAL A 105 -1.52 -6.01 6.48
N LEU A 106 -0.81 -5.42 7.44
CA LEU A 106 -1.14 -4.11 8.01
C LEU A 106 -0.64 -3.04 7.04
N CYS A 107 -1.52 -2.52 6.20
CA CYS A 107 -1.16 -1.52 5.20
C CYS A 107 -1.38 -0.11 5.74
N SER A 108 -0.28 0.64 5.87
CA SER A 108 -0.28 1.98 6.47
C SER A 108 -1.06 2.99 5.62
N HIS A 109 -0.91 2.94 4.29
CA HIS A 109 -1.63 3.83 3.38
C HIS A 109 -1.54 3.36 1.92
N ALA A 110 -2.24 4.07 1.02
CA ALA A 110 -2.44 3.63 -0.36
C ALA A 110 -1.33 4.04 -1.36
N HIS A 111 -0.19 4.59 -0.93
CA HIS A 111 0.93 4.79 -1.84
C HIS A 111 1.52 3.45 -2.27
N LEU A 112 1.96 3.34 -3.54
CA LEU A 112 2.41 2.06 -4.09
C LEU A 112 3.71 1.53 -3.47
N ASP A 113 4.54 2.40 -2.94
CA ASP A 113 5.74 2.02 -2.19
C ASP A 113 5.45 1.41 -0.80
N HIS A 114 4.19 1.41 -0.39
CA HIS A 114 3.65 0.72 0.78
C HIS A 114 2.68 -0.41 0.43
N SER A 115 1.89 -0.26 -0.62
CA SER A 115 0.80 -1.18 -0.97
C SER A 115 1.01 -1.97 -2.25
N GLY A 116 1.90 -1.53 -3.17
CA GLY A 116 1.87 -1.96 -4.57
C GLY A 116 2.08 -3.45 -4.80
N TYR A 117 2.95 -4.10 -4.06
CA TYR A 117 3.16 -5.55 -4.18
C TYR A 117 2.20 -6.42 -3.35
N ILE A 118 1.21 -5.82 -2.65
CA ILE A 118 0.08 -6.60 -2.13
C ILE A 118 -0.63 -7.34 -3.29
N SER A 119 -0.60 -6.79 -4.48
CA SER A 119 -1.17 -7.38 -5.70
C SER A 119 -0.68 -8.80 -6.00
N VAL A 120 0.57 -9.12 -5.66
CA VAL A 120 1.17 -10.43 -5.93
C VAL A 120 1.00 -11.45 -4.78
N LEU A 121 0.52 -11.00 -3.62
CA LEU A 121 0.25 -11.89 -2.49
C LEU A 121 -1.00 -12.73 -2.74
N ASN A 122 -1.04 -13.94 -2.16
CA ASN A 122 -2.20 -14.81 -2.24
C ASN A 122 -3.49 -14.04 -1.90
N LEU A 123 -4.53 -14.25 -2.70
CA LEU A 123 -5.78 -13.48 -2.59
C LEU A 123 -6.56 -13.75 -1.30
N ASP A 124 -6.23 -14.78 -0.56
CA ASP A 124 -6.85 -15.08 0.73
C ASP A 124 -6.15 -14.39 1.91
N ILE A 125 -4.95 -13.85 1.72
CA ILE A 125 -4.27 -13.03 2.73
C ILE A 125 -5.01 -11.69 2.84
N PRO A 126 -5.63 -11.38 4.00
CA PRO A 126 -6.40 -10.16 4.18
C PRO A 126 -5.50 -8.92 4.30
N VAL A 127 -6.05 -7.76 3.93
CA VAL A 127 -5.42 -6.46 4.14
C VAL A 127 -6.16 -5.71 5.24
N TYR A 128 -5.43 -5.29 6.25
CA TYR A 128 -5.89 -4.46 7.35
C TYR A 128 -5.42 -3.03 7.13
N THR A 129 -6.35 -2.09 7.02
CA THR A 129 -6.02 -0.68 6.75
C THR A 129 -7.16 0.23 7.21
N THR A 130 -7.09 1.53 6.97
CA THR A 130 -8.22 2.43 7.18
C THR A 130 -9.21 2.35 6.02
N LEU A 131 -10.48 2.72 6.27
CA LEU A 131 -11.50 2.77 5.22
C LEU A 131 -11.07 3.65 4.04
N LEU A 132 -10.53 4.85 4.31
CA LEU A 132 -10.09 5.76 3.25
C LEU A 132 -8.95 5.16 2.42
N SER A 133 -7.96 4.52 3.04
CA SER A 133 -6.89 3.84 2.31
C SER A 133 -7.43 2.72 1.43
N ALA A 134 -8.38 1.92 1.91
CA ALA A 134 -9.02 0.86 1.12
C ALA A 134 -9.75 1.43 -0.11
N LEU A 135 -10.54 2.49 0.07
CA LEU A 135 -11.28 3.14 -1.02
C LEU A 135 -10.34 3.80 -2.03
N VAL A 136 -9.26 4.45 -1.57
CA VAL A 136 -8.24 5.03 -2.46
C VAL A 136 -7.50 3.94 -3.25
N MET A 137 -7.11 2.82 -2.63
CA MET A 137 -6.52 1.69 -3.35
C MET A 137 -7.45 1.18 -4.45
N LYS A 138 -8.75 1.08 -4.14
CA LYS A 138 -9.74 0.67 -5.13
C LYS A 138 -9.88 1.68 -6.26
N ALA A 139 -10.00 2.96 -5.96
CA ALA A 139 -10.10 4.01 -6.97
C ALA A 139 -8.86 4.08 -7.88
N ILE A 140 -7.66 3.88 -7.32
CA ILE A 140 -6.42 3.78 -8.10
C ILE A 140 -6.48 2.58 -9.04
N GLN A 141 -6.90 1.41 -8.56
CA GLN A 141 -7.01 0.21 -9.40
C GLN A 141 -8.06 0.40 -10.48
N ASP A 142 -9.25 0.90 -10.17
CA ASP A 142 -10.36 1.15 -11.09
C ASP A 142 -9.98 2.10 -12.23
N SER A 143 -9.10 3.07 -11.95
CA SER A 143 -8.60 4.06 -12.91
C SER A 143 -7.30 3.67 -13.62
N SER A 144 -6.73 2.51 -13.29
CA SER A 144 -5.46 2.02 -13.84
C SER A 144 -5.65 1.07 -15.02
N ARG A 145 -4.55 0.80 -15.76
CA ARG A 145 -4.55 -0.26 -16.77
C ARG A 145 -4.65 -1.62 -16.09
N SER A 146 -5.32 -2.56 -16.74
CA SER A 146 -5.44 -3.94 -16.26
C SER A 146 -4.09 -4.67 -16.36
N ASP A 147 -3.34 -4.70 -15.26
CA ASP A 147 -2.12 -5.50 -15.09
C ASP A 147 -2.14 -6.11 -13.69
N PHE A 148 -1.54 -7.31 -13.51
CA PHE A 148 -1.50 -7.98 -12.22
C PHE A 148 -0.82 -7.14 -11.12
N GLU A 149 0.14 -6.29 -11.48
CA GLU A 149 0.79 -5.37 -10.52
C GLU A 149 -0.16 -4.30 -9.97
N GLN A 150 -1.28 -4.04 -10.63
CA GLN A 150 -2.30 -3.09 -10.17
C GLN A 150 -3.45 -3.78 -9.41
N GLU A 151 -3.50 -5.11 -9.37
CA GLU A 151 -4.59 -5.92 -8.81
C GLU A 151 -4.48 -6.07 -7.29
N ILE A 152 -4.52 -4.95 -6.56
CA ILE A 152 -4.42 -4.93 -5.10
C ILE A 152 -5.73 -5.36 -4.45
N VAL A 153 -6.85 -4.77 -4.87
CA VAL A 153 -8.17 -4.95 -4.25
C VAL A 153 -8.92 -6.12 -4.84
N TYR A 154 -8.87 -6.28 -6.15
CA TYR A 154 -9.46 -7.42 -6.84
C TYR A 154 -8.54 -7.87 -7.98
N ALA A 155 -8.56 -9.16 -8.27
CA ALA A 155 -7.66 -9.75 -9.23
C ALA A 155 -8.36 -10.71 -10.16
N VAL A 156 -7.81 -10.85 -11.37
CA VAL A 156 -8.17 -11.90 -12.31
C VAL A 156 -7.09 -12.96 -12.25
N GLU A 157 -7.44 -14.18 -11.83
CA GLU A 157 -6.49 -15.28 -11.79
C GLU A 157 -6.02 -15.62 -13.21
N ARG A 158 -4.71 -15.70 -13.38
CA ARG A 158 -4.06 -16.05 -14.66
C ARG A 158 -4.12 -17.56 -14.88
N ARG A 159 -3.96 -17.98 -16.09
CA ARG A 159 -3.81 -19.39 -16.44
C ARG A 159 -2.61 -19.59 -17.37
N PRO A 160 -2.00 -20.77 -17.37
CA PRO A 160 -0.96 -21.09 -18.36
C PRO A 160 -1.49 -21.00 -19.79
N ARG A 161 -0.73 -20.34 -20.66
CA ARG A 161 -0.98 -20.30 -22.09
C ARG A 161 -0.35 -21.52 -22.76
N ASN A 162 -1.13 -22.57 -22.96
CA ASN A 162 -0.64 -23.84 -23.54
C ASN A 162 0.58 -24.36 -22.73
N ASP A 163 1.46 -25.12 -23.38
CA ASP A 163 2.69 -25.66 -22.79
C ASP A 163 3.88 -24.67 -22.73
N SER A 164 3.64 -23.41 -23.06
CA SER A 164 4.71 -22.39 -23.13
C SER A 164 5.25 -21.96 -21.75
N GLY A 165 4.54 -22.27 -20.66
CA GLY A 165 4.84 -21.77 -19.32
C GLY A 165 4.51 -20.28 -19.10
N LEU A 166 4.07 -19.58 -20.17
CA LEU A 166 3.63 -18.20 -20.08
C LEU A 166 2.21 -18.10 -19.53
N LEU A 167 1.92 -17.00 -18.85
CA LEU A 167 0.61 -16.73 -18.27
C LEU A 167 -0.24 -15.86 -19.21
N GLU A 168 -1.53 -16.10 -19.21
CA GLU A 168 -2.51 -15.27 -19.92
C GLU A 168 -3.70 -14.91 -19.02
N THR A 169 -4.33 -13.79 -19.31
CA THR A 169 -5.59 -13.39 -18.67
C THR A 169 -6.75 -14.07 -19.38
N PRO A 170 -7.60 -14.86 -18.70
CA PRO A 170 -8.78 -15.45 -19.29
C PRO A 170 -9.76 -14.38 -19.82
N PRO A 171 -10.59 -14.68 -20.83
CA PRO A 171 -11.66 -13.78 -21.27
C PRO A 171 -12.61 -13.41 -20.13
N ALA A 172 -13.18 -12.20 -20.17
CA ALA A 172 -14.10 -11.70 -19.14
C ALA A 172 -15.35 -12.58 -18.98
N SER A 173 -15.81 -13.20 -20.08
CA SER A 173 -16.95 -14.12 -20.08
C SER A 173 -16.70 -15.46 -19.37
N GLN A 174 -15.43 -15.81 -19.15
CA GLN A 174 -15.05 -17.11 -18.58
C GLN A 174 -14.75 -17.04 -17.09
N GLN A 175 -14.34 -15.88 -16.59
CA GLN A 175 -13.91 -15.76 -15.21
C GLN A 175 -14.16 -14.35 -14.66
N PRO A 176 -14.90 -14.20 -13.54
CA PRO A 176 -15.01 -12.94 -12.84
C PRO A 176 -13.68 -12.55 -12.17
N ALA A 177 -13.50 -11.25 -11.90
CA ALA A 177 -12.48 -10.82 -10.97
C ALA A 177 -12.86 -11.20 -9.54
N ARG A 178 -11.90 -11.63 -8.74
CA ARG A 178 -12.09 -12.01 -7.34
C ARG A 178 -11.56 -10.92 -6.42
N GLN A 179 -12.39 -10.44 -5.50
CA GLN A 179 -12.01 -9.42 -4.54
C GLN A 179 -11.26 -10.03 -3.35
N ARG A 180 -10.19 -9.37 -2.92
CA ARG A 180 -9.40 -9.70 -1.72
C ARG A 180 -10.18 -9.32 -0.45
N PRO A 181 -10.04 -10.08 0.67
CA PRO A 181 -10.57 -9.64 1.95
C PRO A 181 -9.87 -8.37 2.43
N PHE A 182 -10.66 -7.38 2.81
CA PHE A 182 -10.20 -6.18 3.49
C PHE A 182 -10.90 -6.05 4.83
N VAL A 183 -10.11 -5.72 5.85
CA VAL A 183 -10.59 -5.41 7.19
C VAL A 183 -10.22 -3.96 7.49
N VAL A 184 -11.21 -3.12 7.75
CA VAL A 184 -10.98 -1.70 7.94
C VAL A 184 -11.09 -1.31 9.41
N PHE A 185 -10.14 -0.51 9.85
CA PHE A 185 -10.15 0.13 11.15
C PHE A 185 -10.94 1.43 11.10
N GLY A 186 -11.58 1.79 12.22
CA GLY A 186 -12.33 3.02 12.38
C GLY A 186 -13.84 2.80 12.36
N ASP A 187 -14.55 3.80 11.86
CA ASP A 187 -16.01 3.82 11.86
C ASP A 187 -16.62 2.90 10.79
N THR A 188 -17.85 2.51 11.01
CA THR A 188 -18.64 1.75 10.02
C THR A 188 -18.81 2.58 8.73
N PRO A 189 -18.52 2.02 7.53
CA PRO A 189 -18.70 2.76 6.29
C PRO A 189 -20.15 3.14 6.04
N THR A 190 -20.30 4.24 5.32
CA THR A 190 -21.58 4.61 4.75
C THR A 190 -22.00 3.62 3.66
N TRP A 191 -23.27 3.62 3.31
CA TRP A 191 -23.75 2.72 2.25
C TRP A 191 -23.12 3.05 0.89
N GLU A 192 -22.83 4.32 0.62
CA GLU A 192 -22.16 4.75 -0.62
C GLU A 192 -20.74 4.16 -0.72
N ALA A 193 -20.01 4.14 0.39
CA ALA A 193 -18.69 3.51 0.46
C ALA A 193 -18.77 2.00 0.20
N VAL A 194 -19.78 1.32 0.75
CA VAL A 194 -20.03 -0.11 0.52
C VAL A 194 -20.44 -0.37 -0.92
N ASP A 195 -21.29 0.46 -1.49
CA ASP A 195 -21.75 0.34 -2.88
C ASP A 195 -20.56 0.55 -3.85
N PHE A 196 -19.77 1.60 -3.65
CA PHE A 196 -18.51 1.82 -4.38
C PHE A 196 -17.56 0.63 -4.27
N TRP A 197 -17.45 0.04 -3.08
CA TRP A 197 -16.58 -1.12 -2.84
C TRP A 197 -16.98 -2.35 -3.66
N ARG A 198 -18.26 -2.59 -3.84
CA ARG A 198 -18.83 -3.77 -4.54
C ARG A 198 -18.86 -3.65 -6.05
N GLN A 199 -18.62 -2.47 -6.59
CA GLN A 199 -18.70 -2.20 -8.03
C GLN A 199 -17.31 -2.13 -8.66
N THR A 200 -17.25 -2.25 -9.99
CA THR A 200 -16.06 -2.00 -10.79
C THR A 200 -16.48 -1.34 -12.10
N PRO A 201 -15.72 -0.34 -12.61
CA PRO A 201 -16.01 0.25 -13.93
C PRO A 201 -15.67 -0.71 -15.08
N ALA A 202 -14.96 -1.80 -14.80
CA ALA A 202 -14.60 -2.79 -15.83
C ALA A 202 -15.82 -3.59 -16.30
N THR A 203 -15.78 -4.01 -17.56
CA THR A 203 -16.82 -4.89 -18.15
C THR A 203 -16.78 -6.31 -17.59
N ARG A 204 -15.69 -6.69 -16.93
CA ARG A 204 -15.53 -7.98 -16.28
C ARG A 204 -16.36 -8.01 -14.99
N PRO A 205 -17.19 -9.05 -14.78
CA PRO A 205 -17.91 -9.21 -13.52
C PRO A 205 -16.95 -9.28 -12.34
N LEU A 206 -17.35 -8.69 -11.22
CA LEU A 206 -16.67 -8.80 -9.95
C LEU A 206 -17.39 -9.82 -9.07
N ALA A 207 -16.63 -10.78 -8.49
CA ALA A 207 -17.09 -11.58 -7.36
C ALA A 207 -16.75 -10.79 -6.08
N PRO A 208 -17.69 -10.01 -5.52
CA PRO A 208 -17.40 -9.08 -4.44
C PRO A 208 -17.16 -9.82 -3.12
N LYS A 209 -16.34 -9.21 -2.26
CA LYS A 209 -16.16 -9.58 -0.87
C LYS A 209 -16.41 -8.35 -0.01
N ASP A 210 -17.25 -8.48 0.99
CA ASP A 210 -17.61 -7.34 1.83
C ASP A 210 -16.42 -6.86 2.66
N LEU A 211 -16.41 -5.57 2.94
CA LEU A 211 -15.50 -4.99 3.93
C LEU A 211 -15.87 -5.53 5.32
N SER A 212 -14.87 -6.01 6.04
CA SER A 212 -15.00 -6.35 7.46
C SER A 212 -14.52 -5.19 8.34
N PHE A 213 -14.98 -5.17 9.59
CA PHE A 213 -14.67 -4.08 10.53
C PHE A 213 -13.95 -4.59 11.76
N ALA A 214 -12.94 -3.82 12.20
CA ALA A 214 -12.17 -4.10 13.40
C ALA A 214 -12.30 -3.00 14.49
N GLY A 215 -13.12 -1.95 14.25
CA GLY A 215 -13.11 -0.79 15.15
C GLY A 215 -11.71 -0.17 15.25
N GLY A 216 -11.27 0.17 16.47
CA GLY A 216 -9.92 0.73 16.70
C GLY A 216 -8.82 -0.32 16.93
N GLU A 217 -9.19 -1.62 17.05
CA GLU A 217 -8.29 -2.70 17.45
C GLU A 217 -8.71 -4.03 16.84
N ALA A 218 -7.71 -4.88 16.53
CA ALA A 218 -7.91 -6.25 16.06
C ALA A 218 -7.00 -7.23 16.83
N ALA A 219 -7.51 -8.44 17.07
CA ALA A 219 -6.72 -9.58 17.53
C ALA A 219 -6.38 -10.46 16.33
N LEU A 220 -5.10 -10.59 16.02
CA LEU A 220 -4.57 -11.33 14.88
C LEU A 220 -3.64 -12.43 15.38
N GLY A 221 -4.20 -13.59 15.68
CA GLY A 221 -3.46 -14.65 16.36
C GLY A 221 -2.91 -14.16 17.70
N PRO A 222 -1.59 -14.24 17.93
CA PRO A 222 -0.98 -13.78 19.17
C PRO A 222 -0.78 -12.27 19.24
N PHE A 223 -1.14 -11.53 18.17
CA PHE A 223 -0.91 -10.10 18.05
C PHE A 223 -2.17 -9.32 18.37
N ARG A 224 -2.02 -8.29 19.20
CA ARG A 224 -3.01 -7.23 19.39
C ARG A 224 -2.59 -6.02 18.59
N VAL A 225 -3.39 -5.63 17.63
CA VAL A 225 -3.09 -4.55 16.68
C VAL A 225 -4.01 -3.37 16.94
N ARG A 226 -3.45 -2.19 17.14
CA ARG A 226 -4.18 -0.92 17.20
C ARG A 226 -3.76 -0.03 16.05
N CYS A 227 -4.74 0.58 15.39
CA CYS A 227 -4.56 1.48 14.26
C CYS A 227 -4.79 2.92 14.72
N TYR A 228 -3.87 3.79 14.38
CA TYR A 228 -3.92 5.22 14.68
C TYR A 228 -3.81 6.03 13.40
N PRO A 229 -4.79 6.89 13.10
CA PRO A 229 -4.63 7.85 12.00
C PRO A 229 -3.38 8.70 12.20
N VAL A 230 -2.67 8.99 11.12
CA VAL A 230 -1.54 9.93 11.11
C VAL A 230 -1.70 10.94 9.97
N ASP A 231 -1.05 12.07 10.09
CA ASP A 231 -0.98 13.05 9.03
C ASP A 231 0.01 12.60 7.94
N HIS A 232 -0.44 12.63 6.71
CA HIS A 232 0.39 12.38 5.53
C HIS A 232 -0.26 13.01 4.29
N SER A 233 0.44 13.02 3.15
CA SER A 233 -0.03 13.64 1.90
C SER A 233 -1.24 12.94 1.27
N ILE A 234 -1.51 11.67 1.62
CA ILE A 234 -2.62 10.88 1.13
C ILE A 234 -3.64 10.63 2.24
N PRO A 235 -4.96 10.69 1.97
CA PRO A 235 -5.98 10.40 2.96
C PRO A 235 -5.91 8.95 3.46
N GLY A 236 -6.23 8.77 4.74
CA GLY A 236 -6.33 7.45 5.36
C GLY A 236 -5.02 6.87 5.86
N ALA A 237 -3.92 7.63 5.83
CA ALA A 237 -2.66 7.16 6.40
C ALA A 237 -2.78 6.84 7.89
N ALA A 238 -2.13 5.77 8.33
CA ALA A 238 -2.15 5.27 9.69
C ALA A 238 -0.82 4.67 10.13
N GLY A 239 -0.51 4.83 11.42
CA GLY A 239 0.50 4.05 12.11
C GLY A 239 -0.14 2.89 12.87
N PHE A 240 0.64 1.85 13.14
CA PHE A 240 0.19 0.68 13.87
C PHE A 240 1.00 0.46 15.14
N LEU A 241 0.31 0.09 16.21
CA LEU A 241 0.92 -0.43 17.44
C LEU A 241 0.55 -1.90 17.56
N VAL A 242 1.54 -2.77 17.47
CA VAL A 242 1.39 -4.23 17.52
C VAL A 242 1.99 -4.73 18.81
N GLU A 243 1.20 -5.35 19.68
CA GLU A 243 1.63 -5.96 20.93
C GLU A 243 1.53 -7.48 20.83
N GLY A 244 2.56 -8.20 21.30
CA GLY A 244 2.58 -9.67 21.32
C GLY A 244 3.89 -10.20 21.88
N GLY A 245 3.90 -11.42 22.42
CA GLY A 245 5.11 -12.06 22.93
C GLY A 245 5.91 -11.25 23.95
N GLY A 246 5.25 -10.36 24.70
CA GLY A 246 5.87 -9.54 25.74
C GLY A 246 6.59 -8.28 25.22
N LEU A 247 6.41 -7.91 23.96
CA LEU A 247 6.97 -6.68 23.40
C LEU A 247 5.94 -5.91 22.53
N ALA A 248 6.21 -4.66 22.25
CA ALA A 248 5.44 -3.82 21.35
C ALA A 248 6.28 -3.40 20.13
N VAL A 249 5.64 -3.29 18.97
CA VAL A 249 6.19 -2.71 17.76
C VAL A 249 5.34 -1.51 17.37
N ALA A 250 5.93 -0.32 17.32
CA ALA A 250 5.29 0.87 16.77
C ALA A 250 5.80 1.07 15.34
N TYR A 251 4.90 0.96 14.36
CA TYR A 251 5.20 1.18 12.95
C TYR A 251 4.50 2.45 12.49
N THR A 252 5.27 3.42 12.04
CA THR A 252 4.75 4.75 11.69
C THR A 252 4.04 4.77 10.32
N GLY A 253 4.39 3.87 9.40
CA GLY A 253 4.20 4.18 7.99
C GLY A 253 4.91 5.49 7.68
N ASP A 254 4.39 6.24 6.72
CA ASP A 254 4.81 7.60 6.46
C ASP A 254 3.96 8.58 7.28
N LEU A 255 4.61 9.54 7.90
CA LEU A 255 3.91 10.53 8.74
C LEU A 255 4.55 11.93 8.62
N ARG A 256 3.77 12.93 8.98
CA ARG A 256 4.22 14.33 9.14
C ARG A 256 3.45 14.98 10.29
N PHE A 257 3.90 16.18 10.70
CA PHE A 257 3.27 16.98 11.76
C PHE A 257 2.73 18.33 11.26
N HIS A 258 3.02 18.70 10.03
CA HIS A 258 2.83 20.04 9.49
C HIS A 258 1.63 20.16 8.51
N GLY A 259 0.86 19.11 8.33
CA GLY A 259 -0.39 19.13 7.59
C GLY A 259 -1.60 19.35 8.50
N HIS A 260 -2.81 19.15 7.97
CA HIS A 260 -4.05 19.43 8.71
C HIS A 260 -4.38 18.43 9.84
N LYS A 261 -3.69 17.28 9.88
CA LYS A 261 -3.93 16.21 10.86
C LYS A 261 -2.74 15.96 11.78
N GLY A 262 -1.88 16.95 11.99
CA GLY A 262 -0.71 16.83 12.87
C GLY A 262 -1.05 16.33 14.26
N ASP A 263 -2.18 16.76 14.83
CA ASP A 263 -2.68 16.31 16.15
C ASP A 263 -2.92 14.80 16.22
N ALA A 264 -3.34 14.19 15.10
CA ALA A 264 -3.52 12.73 15.01
C ALA A 264 -2.17 12.01 15.08
N THR A 265 -1.14 12.53 14.38
CA THR A 265 0.23 12.01 14.48
C THR A 265 0.75 12.11 15.92
N GLU A 266 0.52 13.23 16.60
CA GLU A 266 0.90 13.37 18.02
C GLU A 266 0.17 12.36 18.92
N ALA A 267 -1.11 12.06 18.65
CA ALA A 267 -1.85 11.04 19.39
C ALA A 267 -1.22 9.65 19.23
N PHE A 268 -0.78 9.28 18.03
CA PHE A 268 -0.03 8.04 17.79
C PHE A 268 1.29 8.02 18.58
N VAL A 269 2.06 9.11 18.56
CA VAL A 269 3.33 9.22 19.31
C VAL A 269 3.08 9.05 20.83
N ARG A 270 2.05 9.69 21.37
CA ARG A 270 1.68 9.52 22.78
C ARG A 270 1.32 8.07 23.11
N ALA A 271 0.55 7.39 22.24
CA ALA A 271 0.18 5.99 22.43
C ALA A 271 1.41 5.05 22.38
N ALA A 272 2.35 5.29 21.46
CA ALA A 272 3.60 4.55 21.38
C ALA A 272 4.47 4.78 22.64
N ALA A 273 4.58 6.02 23.10
CA ALA A 273 5.31 6.35 24.33
C ALA A 273 4.68 5.70 25.57
N GLU A 274 3.35 5.62 25.66
CA GLU A 274 2.66 4.90 26.73
C GLU A 274 2.90 3.39 26.66
N ALA A 275 2.87 2.80 25.48
CA ALA A 275 3.21 1.38 25.31
C ALA A 275 4.65 1.09 25.74
N ALA A 276 5.61 1.98 25.41
CA ALA A 276 7.01 1.86 25.81
C ALA A 276 7.25 1.90 27.34
N ARG A 277 6.32 2.49 28.09
CA ARG A 277 6.36 2.45 29.58
C ARG A 277 5.93 1.11 30.16
N ARG A 278 5.20 0.31 29.38
CA ARG A 278 4.63 -0.98 29.82
C ARG A 278 5.37 -2.18 29.29
N LEU A 279 5.90 -2.09 28.07
CA LEU A 279 6.55 -3.16 27.34
C LEU A 279 7.84 -2.64 26.66
N PRO A 280 8.85 -3.48 26.49
CA PRO A 280 9.92 -3.19 25.54
C PRO A 280 9.31 -2.85 24.18
N LEU A 281 9.73 -1.74 23.56
CA LEU A 281 9.15 -1.26 22.31
C LEU A 281 10.23 -1.17 21.23
N VAL A 282 9.91 -1.69 20.06
CA VAL A 282 10.66 -1.46 18.83
C VAL A 282 9.94 -0.40 18.01
N LEU A 283 10.61 0.69 17.71
CA LEU A 283 10.10 1.75 16.83
C LEU A 283 10.62 1.51 15.40
N LEU A 284 9.71 1.35 14.47
CA LEU A 284 9.98 1.37 13.02
C LEU A 284 9.46 2.70 12.49
N CYS A 285 10.36 3.65 12.32
CA CYS A 285 10.04 5.00 11.90
C CYS A 285 10.57 5.26 10.49
N GLU A 286 9.80 5.96 9.69
CA GLU A 286 10.29 6.52 8.44
C GLU A 286 11.43 7.50 8.69
N GLY A 287 12.30 7.66 7.70
CA GLY A 287 13.47 8.52 7.80
C GLY A 287 13.71 9.33 6.52
N THR A 288 12.66 9.59 5.73
CA THR A 288 12.74 10.27 4.43
C THR A 288 13.45 11.61 4.52
N ARG A 289 13.26 12.31 5.63
CA ARG A 289 13.91 13.62 5.90
C ARG A 289 14.96 13.59 7.01
N ALA A 290 15.42 12.41 7.39
CA ALA A 290 16.49 12.30 8.40
C ALA A 290 17.80 12.88 7.85
N GLY A 291 18.33 13.88 8.54
CA GLY A 291 19.55 14.61 8.11
C GLY A 291 19.30 15.77 7.15
N ASP A 292 18.05 16.16 6.89
CA ASP A 292 17.69 17.35 6.13
C ASP A 292 17.56 18.56 7.09
N ASP A 293 18.70 19.13 7.46
CA ASP A 293 18.79 20.20 8.46
C ASP A 293 18.55 21.62 7.89
N ASP A 294 18.50 21.78 6.56
CA ASP A 294 18.62 23.10 5.93
C ASP A 294 17.35 23.94 5.92
N HIS A 295 16.18 23.35 6.10
CA HIS A 295 14.92 24.12 6.07
C HIS A 295 13.90 23.54 7.07
N GLY A 296 13.42 24.38 7.99
CA GLY A 296 12.28 24.01 8.84
C GLY A 296 11.05 23.57 8.01
N PRO A 297 10.13 22.82 8.59
CA PRO A 297 8.98 22.28 7.87
C PRO A 297 8.13 23.42 7.29
N ILE A 298 7.94 23.42 5.96
CA ILE A 298 6.99 24.32 5.30
C ILE A 298 5.60 23.74 5.49
N THR A 299 4.72 24.48 6.13
CA THR A 299 3.32 24.05 6.35
C THR A 299 2.50 24.14 5.08
N GLU A 300 1.42 23.37 4.98
CA GLU A 300 0.47 23.46 3.87
C GLU A 300 -0.19 24.84 3.78
N GLN A 301 -0.33 25.54 4.91
CA GLN A 301 -0.80 26.91 4.93
C GLN A 301 0.20 27.87 4.25
N GLN A 302 1.48 27.75 4.55
CA GLN A 302 2.52 28.56 3.90
C GLN A 302 2.60 28.28 2.40
N VAL A 303 2.37 27.03 1.97
CA VAL A 303 2.26 26.69 0.56
C VAL A 303 1.07 27.39 -0.08
N ALA A 304 -0.09 27.39 0.59
CA ALA A 304 -1.29 28.06 0.10
C ALA A 304 -1.08 29.58 -0.04
N GLU A 305 -0.45 30.22 0.95
CA GLU A 305 -0.16 31.66 0.92
C GLU A 305 0.77 32.02 -0.23
N ARG A 306 1.90 31.32 -0.38
CA ARG A 306 2.86 31.55 -1.48
C ARG A 306 2.24 31.26 -2.84
N ALA A 307 1.44 30.21 -2.97
CA ALA A 307 0.73 29.89 -4.20
C ALA A 307 -0.25 31.01 -4.57
N LEU A 308 -1.01 31.53 -3.60
CA LEU A 308 -1.95 32.62 -3.82
C LEU A 308 -1.26 33.89 -4.33
N ASP A 309 -0.14 34.28 -3.72
CA ASP A 309 0.62 35.45 -4.14
C ASP A 309 1.14 35.31 -5.58
N PHE A 310 1.68 34.15 -5.92
CA PHE A 310 2.07 33.85 -7.29
C PHE A 310 0.89 33.87 -8.28
N MET A 311 -0.22 33.22 -7.92
CA MET A 311 -1.40 33.12 -8.78
C MET A 311 -2.07 34.47 -9.05
N ARG A 312 -1.99 35.44 -8.12
CA ARG A 312 -2.54 36.80 -8.29
C ARG A 312 -1.78 37.61 -9.34
N THR A 313 -0.48 37.38 -9.49
CA THR A 313 0.37 38.11 -10.41
C THR A 313 0.51 37.45 -11.78
N ALA A 314 0.11 36.19 -11.91
CA ALA A 314 0.21 35.43 -13.14
C ALA A 314 -0.89 35.85 -14.15
N GLU A 315 -0.49 36.34 -15.34
CA GLU A 315 -1.42 36.73 -16.41
C GLU A 315 -1.84 35.54 -17.29
N GLY A 316 -1.00 34.53 -17.44
CA GLY A 316 -1.21 33.37 -18.32
C GLY A 316 -1.75 32.11 -17.62
N LEU A 317 -1.54 31.01 -18.29
CA LEU A 317 -1.83 29.65 -17.74
C LEU A 317 -0.96 29.38 -16.53
N ILE A 318 -1.58 28.82 -15.48
CA ILE A 318 -0.88 28.36 -14.28
C ILE A 318 -0.90 26.84 -14.30
N ILE A 319 0.26 26.21 -14.18
CA ILE A 319 0.42 24.77 -14.04
C ILE A 319 0.88 24.50 -12.62
N ALA A 320 0.06 23.75 -11.85
CA ALA A 320 0.41 23.29 -10.52
C ALA A 320 0.76 21.78 -10.61
N ASP A 321 2.02 21.45 -10.32
CA ASP A 321 2.50 20.07 -10.31
C ASP A 321 2.70 19.59 -8.85
N PHE A 322 2.05 18.50 -8.50
CA PHE A 322 2.15 17.83 -7.21
C PHE A 322 1.68 16.38 -7.32
N GLY A 323 2.01 15.56 -6.34
CA GLY A 323 1.61 14.15 -6.33
C GLY A 323 0.09 14.01 -6.53
N PRO A 324 -0.38 13.23 -7.51
CA PRO A 324 -1.81 13.18 -7.91
C PRO A 324 -2.73 12.66 -6.80
N ARG A 325 -2.17 12.00 -5.78
CA ARG A 325 -2.91 11.47 -4.62
C ARG A 325 -2.91 12.43 -3.43
N ASN A 326 -2.30 13.59 -3.56
CA ASN A 326 -2.31 14.62 -2.53
C ASN A 326 -3.62 15.44 -2.61
N LEU A 327 -4.70 14.87 -2.08
CA LEU A 327 -6.03 15.49 -2.09
C LEU A 327 -6.08 16.77 -1.26
N GLU A 328 -5.25 16.89 -0.23
CA GLU A 328 -5.13 18.13 0.54
C GLU A 328 -4.63 19.26 -0.35
N ARG A 329 -3.55 19.01 -1.11
CA ARG A 329 -2.99 19.98 -2.05
C ARG A 329 -3.98 20.33 -3.17
N LEU A 330 -4.68 19.33 -3.71
CA LEU A 330 -5.74 19.55 -4.71
C LEU A 330 -6.84 20.46 -4.18
N THR A 331 -7.28 20.23 -2.93
CA THR A 331 -8.30 21.06 -2.27
C THR A 331 -7.81 22.50 -2.07
N ILE A 332 -6.54 22.67 -1.72
CA ILE A 332 -5.92 24.01 -1.61
C ILE A 332 -6.00 24.73 -2.95
N PHE A 333 -5.48 24.15 -4.03
CA PHE A 333 -5.48 24.79 -5.35
C PHE A 333 -6.89 25.03 -5.89
N HIS A 334 -7.85 24.14 -5.61
CA HIS A 334 -9.25 24.38 -5.97
C HIS A 334 -9.82 25.63 -5.28
N ARG A 335 -9.59 25.77 -3.96
CA ARG A 335 -10.04 26.97 -3.21
C ARG A 335 -9.35 28.23 -3.70
N LEU A 336 -8.04 28.20 -3.95
CA LEU A 336 -7.28 29.34 -4.46
C LEU A 336 -7.75 29.76 -5.85
N ALA A 337 -7.95 28.82 -6.78
CA ALA A 337 -8.45 29.12 -8.12
C ALA A 337 -9.81 29.82 -8.05
N ARG A 338 -10.74 29.31 -7.26
CA ARG A 338 -12.05 29.95 -7.04
C ARG A 338 -11.92 31.36 -6.44
N HIS A 339 -11.01 31.54 -5.49
CA HIS A 339 -10.80 32.83 -4.81
C HIS A 339 -10.36 33.93 -5.79
N ILE A 340 -9.54 33.60 -6.79
CA ILE A 340 -9.05 34.56 -7.79
C ILE A 340 -9.85 34.55 -9.09
N GLY A 341 -11.01 33.86 -9.13
CA GLY A 341 -11.89 33.80 -10.29
C GLY A 341 -11.36 32.99 -11.48
N ARG A 342 -10.44 32.03 -11.22
CA ARG A 342 -9.92 31.10 -12.24
C ARG A 342 -10.58 29.72 -12.13
N GLN A 343 -10.61 29.03 -13.25
CA GLN A 343 -11.10 27.65 -13.33
C GLN A 343 -9.95 26.67 -13.11
N LEU A 344 -10.13 25.73 -12.16
CA LEU A 344 -9.24 24.58 -12.02
C LEU A 344 -9.64 23.51 -13.04
N VAL A 345 -8.66 23.00 -13.76
CA VAL A 345 -8.80 21.83 -14.65
C VAL A 345 -7.95 20.71 -14.09
N ILE A 346 -8.53 19.53 -13.95
CA ILE A 346 -7.85 18.31 -13.47
C ILE A 346 -8.04 17.18 -14.47
N LEU A 347 -7.14 16.21 -14.46
CA LEU A 347 -7.27 15.02 -15.28
C LEU A 347 -8.45 14.15 -14.79
N ALA A 348 -9.13 13.49 -15.73
CA ALA A 348 -10.26 12.61 -15.39
C ALA A 348 -9.88 11.53 -14.35
N LYS A 349 -8.64 11.02 -14.43
CA LYS A 349 -8.11 10.05 -13.45
C LYS A 349 -8.03 10.63 -12.05
N ASP A 350 -7.61 11.89 -11.91
CA ASP A 350 -7.48 12.54 -10.59
C ASP A 350 -8.86 12.95 -10.05
N ALA A 351 -9.83 13.18 -10.95
CA ALA A 351 -11.22 13.44 -10.57
C ALA A 351 -11.96 12.18 -10.07
N TYR A 352 -11.46 10.99 -10.40
CA TYR A 352 -12.03 9.72 -9.95
C TYR A 352 -11.59 9.36 -8.52
N LEU A 353 -10.42 9.84 -8.09
CA LEU A 353 -9.90 9.70 -6.73
C LEU A 353 -10.65 10.60 -5.74
#